data_7a97fe4062cf7591afe877672cbe89b3
#
_entry.id   7a97fe4062cf7591afe877672cbe89b3
#
_cell.length_a   1.000
_cell.length_b   1.000
_cell.length_c   1.000
_cell.angle_alpha   90.00
_cell.angle_beta   90.00
_cell.angle_gamma   90.00
#
_symmetry.space_group_name_H-M   'P 1'
#
loop_
_entity.id
_entity.type
_entity.pdbx_description
1 polymer ?
#
loop_
_entity_poly.entity_id
_entity_poly.type
_entity_poly.pdbx_seq_one_letter_code
_entity_poly.pdbx_strand_id
1 'polypeptide(L)'
;MIDPRARRRGPQLVHLPTWSQLSIATRQHGAVGHGGDFFEIIQHRDGHVSTLLADVCGNGPSAAVPVSRLRWLVRQHLAGGEAPGAVLALLNDAIVAGDEPDLFVTAVCLRIDPQSGSVNVASAGHLGPFIKRASGDAQELLTPTGAALGIMPGQDYPETRLDLDAEDSVVLVTDGITDPLGTASSPLGQAGLLAELARARPAAESICAALIRVTTPIKHDATVVVLKLPRRHRRVTPVRTATKR
;
A
#
# COMPACT_ATOMS: atom_id res chain seq x y z
N MET A 1 18.48 30.26 -4.16
CA MET A 1 17.79 30.49 -5.45
C MET A 1 17.39 29.13 -5.97
N ILE A 2 16.10 28.75 -5.73
CA ILE A 2 15.58 27.40 -6.09
C ILE A 2 15.26 27.44 -7.58
N ASP A 3 15.80 26.51 -8.35
CA ASP A 3 15.53 26.39 -9.79
C ASP A 3 14.02 26.19 -10.03
N PRO A 4 13.33 27.14 -10.68
CA PRO A 4 11.91 27.01 -10.97
C PRO A 4 11.57 25.94 -12.01
N ARG A 5 12.56 25.21 -12.51
CA ARG A 5 12.43 24.15 -13.51
C ARG A 5 12.43 22.73 -12.94
N ALA A 6 12.36 22.55 -11.61
CA ALA A 6 11.99 21.25 -11.05
C ALA A 6 10.56 20.93 -11.52
N ARG A 7 10.46 20.46 -12.76
CA ARG A 7 9.21 20.05 -13.40
C ARG A 7 8.61 18.98 -12.51
N ARG A 8 7.43 19.26 -11.95
CA ARG A 8 6.57 18.24 -11.37
C ARG A 8 6.43 17.15 -12.43
N ARG A 9 7.08 16.02 -12.20
CA ARG A 9 6.88 14.86 -13.08
C ARG A 9 5.46 14.40 -12.82
N GLY A 10 4.67 14.24 -13.87
CA GLY A 10 3.34 13.65 -13.80
C GLY A 10 3.39 12.25 -13.15
N PRO A 11 2.22 11.67 -12.85
CA PRO A 11 2.14 10.38 -12.17
C PRO A 11 3.04 9.34 -12.87
N GLN A 12 4.00 8.79 -12.14
CA GLN A 12 4.88 7.75 -12.68
C GLN A 12 4.23 6.38 -12.48
N LEU A 13 4.09 5.64 -13.56
CA LEU A 13 3.81 4.21 -13.50
C LEU A 13 5.11 3.50 -13.13
N VAL A 14 5.19 2.93 -11.94
CA VAL A 14 6.28 2.04 -11.59
C VAL A 14 5.99 0.69 -12.23
N HIS A 15 6.79 0.32 -13.24
CA HIS A 15 6.71 -1.00 -13.86
C HIS A 15 7.23 -2.03 -12.87
N LEU A 16 6.31 -2.80 -12.29
CA LEU A 16 6.66 -3.95 -11.46
C LEU A 16 6.84 -5.17 -12.36
N PRO A 17 7.71 -6.13 -11.96
CA PRO A 17 7.84 -7.39 -12.69
C PRO A 17 6.47 -8.04 -12.88
N THR A 18 6.26 -8.73 -13.99
CA THR A 18 5.05 -9.51 -14.24
C THR A 18 5.02 -10.68 -13.25
N TRP A 19 4.34 -10.50 -12.14
CA TRP A 19 4.17 -11.55 -11.15
C TRP A 19 2.97 -12.40 -11.52
N SER A 20 3.21 -13.67 -11.72
CA SER A 20 2.23 -14.61 -12.31
C SER A 20 0.95 -14.80 -11.49
N GLN A 21 0.88 -14.29 -10.26
CA GLN A 21 -0.19 -14.58 -9.31
C GLN A 21 -0.97 -13.35 -8.80
N LEU A 22 -0.50 -12.13 -9.07
CA LEU A 22 -1.21 -10.89 -8.74
C LEU A 22 -1.09 -9.89 -9.89
N SER A 23 -2.16 -9.14 -10.14
CA SER A 23 -2.08 -7.92 -10.93
C SER A 23 -1.79 -6.75 -9.98
N ILE A 24 -0.63 -6.13 -10.13
CA ILE A 24 -0.19 -5.04 -9.26
C ILE A 24 -0.04 -3.78 -10.10
N ALA A 25 -0.59 -2.68 -9.60
CA ALA A 25 -0.41 -1.35 -10.17
C ALA A 25 -0.10 -0.34 -9.07
N THR A 26 0.77 0.60 -9.38
CA THR A 26 1.11 1.69 -8.47
C THR A 26 1.12 3.02 -9.21
N ARG A 27 0.73 4.07 -8.53
CA ARG A 27 0.87 5.44 -9.00
C ARG A 27 1.34 6.31 -7.85
N GLN A 28 2.31 7.14 -8.12
CA GLN A 28 2.81 8.14 -7.17
C GLN A 28 2.86 9.50 -7.85
N HIS A 29 2.33 10.51 -7.19
CA HIS A 29 2.42 11.90 -7.58
C HIS A 29 3.12 12.66 -6.47
N GLY A 30 4.13 13.45 -6.82
CA GLY A 30 4.92 14.22 -5.86
C GLY A 30 6.31 14.53 -6.40
N ALA A 31 7.13 15.19 -5.61
CA ALA A 31 8.50 15.48 -5.96
C ALA A 31 9.35 14.21 -5.82
N VAL A 32 9.75 13.61 -6.96
CA VAL A 32 10.64 12.44 -6.96
C VAL A 32 11.91 12.74 -6.16
N GLY A 33 12.12 11.99 -5.09
CA GLY A 33 13.30 12.10 -4.22
C GLY A 33 13.19 13.15 -3.11
N HIS A 34 12.04 13.80 -2.95
CA HIS A 34 11.81 14.82 -1.90
C HIS A 34 10.47 14.61 -1.18
N GLY A 35 9.70 13.58 -1.54
CA GLY A 35 8.43 13.24 -0.90
C GLY A 35 8.60 12.34 0.31
N GLY A 36 7.65 12.41 1.26
CA GLY A 36 7.55 11.52 2.41
C GLY A 36 7.04 10.13 2.07
N ASP A 37 6.22 10.03 1.02
CA ASP A 37 5.60 8.78 0.60
C ASP A 37 6.58 7.80 0.00
N PHE A 38 6.52 6.54 0.43
CA PHE A 38 7.16 5.44 -0.26
C PHE A 38 6.42 4.12 -0.06
N PHE A 39 6.64 3.20 -0.97
CA PHE A 39 6.17 1.83 -0.86
C PHE A 39 7.25 0.84 -1.26
N GLU A 40 7.14 -0.38 -0.73
CA GLU A 40 7.96 -1.52 -1.10
C GLU A 40 7.06 -2.74 -1.31
N ILE A 41 7.40 -3.57 -2.30
CA ILE A 41 6.66 -4.79 -2.61
C ILE A 41 7.66 -5.90 -2.87
N ILE A 42 7.53 -7.00 -2.14
CA ILE A 42 8.42 -8.16 -2.21
C ILE A 42 7.60 -9.41 -2.52
N GLN A 43 7.99 -10.15 -3.54
CA GLN A 43 7.48 -11.49 -3.79
C GLN A 43 8.41 -12.51 -3.15
N HIS A 44 7.85 -13.39 -2.35
CA HIS A 44 8.57 -14.48 -1.69
C HIS A 44 8.63 -15.74 -2.58
N ARG A 45 9.60 -16.62 -2.27
CA ARG A 45 9.77 -17.88 -3.02
C ARG A 45 8.59 -18.83 -2.87
N ASP A 46 7.86 -18.74 -1.76
CA ASP A 46 6.64 -19.50 -1.47
C ASP A 46 5.39 -18.96 -2.22
N GLY A 47 5.55 -17.88 -2.98
CA GLY A 47 4.50 -17.24 -3.76
C GLY A 47 3.75 -16.13 -3.03
N HIS A 48 3.94 -15.97 -1.72
CA HIS A 48 3.39 -14.84 -0.99
C HIS A 48 3.94 -13.51 -1.51
N VAL A 49 3.16 -12.45 -1.32
CA VAL A 49 3.58 -11.08 -1.59
C VAL A 49 3.42 -10.25 -0.33
N SER A 50 4.49 -9.60 0.09
CA SER A 50 4.47 -8.61 1.17
C SER A 50 4.58 -7.21 0.59
N THR A 51 3.83 -6.25 1.12
CA THR A 51 3.95 -4.84 0.77
C THR A 51 3.82 -3.96 2.00
N LEU A 52 4.47 -2.81 1.94
CA LEU A 52 4.34 -1.74 2.90
C LEU A 52 4.17 -0.43 2.13
N LEU A 53 3.19 0.36 2.53
CA LEU A 53 3.03 1.76 2.14
C LEU A 53 3.25 2.61 3.38
N ALA A 54 4.07 3.66 3.27
CA ALA A 54 4.39 4.57 4.35
C ALA A 54 4.36 6.02 3.88
N ASP A 55 3.97 6.89 4.82
CA ASP A 55 4.06 8.33 4.72
C ASP A 55 4.91 8.86 5.88
N VAL A 56 6.03 9.48 5.53
CA VAL A 56 7.00 10.06 6.47
C VAL A 56 6.62 11.50 6.74
N CYS A 57 6.29 11.81 7.98
CA CYS A 57 6.02 13.18 8.38
C CYS A 57 7.29 14.03 8.30
N GLY A 58 7.21 15.09 7.50
CA GLY A 58 8.31 16.00 7.24
C GLY A 58 8.39 16.38 5.76
N ASN A 59 8.72 17.63 5.49
CA ASN A 59 8.77 18.16 4.13
C ASN A 59 10.21 18.57 3.74
N GLY A 60 10.58 18.33 2.50
CA GLY A 60 11.76 18.87 1.87
C GLY A 60 13.02 17.98 1.91
N PRO A 61 14.20 18.53 1.59
CA PRO A 61 15.43 17.77 1.44
C PRO A 61 15.89 17.02 2.70
N SER A 62 15.48 17.48 3.89
CA SER A 62 15.79 16.84 5.17
C SER A 62 15.08 15.48 5.35
N ALA A 63 13.94 15.26 4.70
CA ALA A 63 13.23 14.00 4.74
C ALA A 63 13.84 12.91 3.82
N ALA A 64 14.63 13.29 2.83
CA ALA A 64 15.14 12.36 1.82
C ALA A 64 16.12 11.31 2.38
N VAL A 65 16.94 11.66 3.36
CA VAL A 65 17.92 10.74 3.98
C VAL A 65 17.20 9.72 4.88
N PRO A 66 16.32 10.13 5.81
CA PRO A 66 15.49 9.20 6.57
C PRO A 66 14.69 8.24 5.69
N VAL A 67 14.02 8.74 4.65
CA VAL A 67 13.25 7.90 3.71
C VAL A 67 14.11 6.81 3.08
N SER A 68 15.31 7.14 2.61
CA SER A 68 16.20 6.16 1.97
C SER A 68 16.65 5.07 2.95
N ARG A 69 16.97 5.44 4.20
CA ARG A 69 17.33 4.48 5.27
C ARG A 69 16.14 3.59 5.63
N LEU A 70 14.94 4.18 5.79
CA LEU A 70 13.73 3.44 6.10
C LEU A 70 13.37 2.45 4.99
N ARG A 71 13.45 2.85 3.73
CA ARG A 71 13.20 1.96 2.59
C ARG A 71 14.14 0.76 2.61
N TRP A 72 15.41 0.96 2.94
CA TRP A 72 16.36 -0.15 3.05
C TRP A 72 15.95 -1.12 4.17
N LEU A 73 15.61 -0.63 5.36
CA LEU A 73 15.13 -1.44 6.48
C LEU A 73 13.86 -2.21 6.13
N VAL A 74 12.87 -1.52 5.53
CA VAL A 74 11.62 -2.14 5.07
C VAL A 74 11.91 -3.31 4.13
N ARG A 75 12.80 -3.13 3.15
CA ARG A 75 13.19 -4.20 2.23
C ARG A 75 13.80 -5.40 2.94
N GLN A 76 14.67 -5.18 3.93
CA GLN A 76 15.29 -6.28 4.68
C GLN A 76 14.25 -7.10 5.43
N HIS A 77 13.36 -6.44 6.17
CA HIS A 77 12.35 -7.12 6.98
C HIS A 77 11.26 -7.77 6.12
N LEU A 78 10.78 -7.10 5.07
CA LEU A 78 9.85 -7.72 4.14
C LEU A 78 10.49 -8.94 3.46
N ALA A 79 11.77 -8.85 3.03
CA ALA A 79 12.47 -9.96 2.39
C ALA A 79 12.72 -11.13 3.35
N GLY A 80 12.86 -10.88 4.66
CA GLY A 80 12.95 -11.88 5.72
C GLY A 80 11.66 -12.69 5.88
N GLY A 81 10.54 -12.15 5.44
CA GLY A 81 9.23 -12.81 5.50
C GLY A 81 8.56 -12.70 6.86
N GLU A 82 8.97 -11.73 7.67
CA GLU A 82 8.33 -11.43 8.95
C GLU A 82 6.85 -11.10 8.75
N ALA A 83 6.06 -11.34 9.78
CA ALA A 83 4.64 -11.00 9.81
C ALA A 83 4.46 -9.46 9.78
N PRO A 84 3.37 -8.93 9.19
CA PRO A 84 3.16 -7.48 9.06
C PRO A 84 3.34 -6.68 10.34
N GLY A 85 2.79 -7.18 11.47
CA GLY A 85 2.94 -6.54 12.78
C GLY A 85 4.37 -6.51 13.27
N ALA A 86 5.12 -7.61 13.07
CA ALA A 86 6.54 -7.69 13.44
C ALA A 86 7.39 -6.71 12.60
N VAL A 87 7.11 -6.59 11.30
CA VAL A 87 7.78 -5.60 10.43
C VAL A 87 7.59 -4.19 10.99
N LEU A 88 6.37 -3.80 11.36
CA LEU A 88 6.09 -2.48 11.90
C LEU A 88 6.78 -2.25 13.25
N ALA A 89 6.80 -3.26 14.15
CA ALA A 89 7.48 -3.17 15.43
C ALA A 89 9.00 -2.98 15.27
N LEU A 90 9.64 -3.73 14.39
CA LEU A 90 11.06 -3.61 14.08
C LEU A 90 11.41 -2.24 13.49
N LEU A 91 10.57 -1.72 12.60
CA LEU A 91 10.74 -0.38 12.03
C LEU A 91 10.55 0.71 13.09
N ASN A 92 9.55 0.57 13.97
CA ASN A 92 9.33 1.48 15.08
C ASN A 92 10.57 1.59 15.97
N ASP A 93 11.10 0.46 16.39
CA ASP A 93 12.27 0.43 17.27
C ASP A 93 13.51 1.01 16.57
N ALA A 94 13.68 0.77 15.28
CA ALA A 94 14.76 1.36 14.50
C ALA A 94 14.65 2.88 14.34
N ILE A 95 13.43 3.43 14.24
CA ILE A 95 13.20 4.88 14.17
C ILE A 95 13.44 5.50 15.54
N VAL A 96 12.89 4.93 16.62
CA VAL A 96 13.06 5.43 17.99
C VAL A 96 14.53 5.41 18.42
N ALA A 97 15.30 4.40 17.99
CA ALA A 97 16.73 4.31 18.27
C ALA A 97 17.61 5.22 17.36
N GLY A 98 17.00 5.90 16.39
CA GLY A 98 17.70 6.81 15.47
C GLY A 98 17.99 8.18 16.09
N ASP A 99 18.71 9.02 15.33
CA ASP A 99 19.12 10.35 15.73
C ASP A 99 18.13 11.45 15.30
N GLU A 100 16.96 11.08 14.76
CA GLU A 100 15.93 12.01 14.28
C GLU A 100 14.73 12.03 15.24
N PRO A 101 14.75 12.87 16.31
CA PRO A 101 13.75 12.80 17.39
C PRO A 101 12.33 13.21 16.96
N ASP A 102 12.20 13.98 15.89
CA ASP A 102 10.90 14.45 15.37
C ASP A 102 10.39 13.60 14.19
N LEU A 103 11.10 12.50 13.87
CA LEU A 103 10.71 11.63 12.79
C LEU A 103 9.61 10.68 13.24
N PHE A 104 8.44 10.76 12.62
CA PHE A 104 7.41 9.75 12.75
C PHE A 104 6.83 9.38 11.38
N VAL A 105 6.32 8.16 11.29
CA VAL A 105 5.89 7.57 10.02
C VAL A 105 4.55 6.88 10.22
N THR A 106 3.57 7.19 9.40
CA THR A 106 2.39 6.35 9.29
C THR A 106 2.65 5.24 8.27
N ALA A 107 2.25 4.02 8.57
CA ALA A 107 2.50 2.88 7.68
C ALA A 107 1.39 1.83 7.76
N VAL A 108 1.14 1.19 6.62
CA VAL A 108 0.35 -0.05 6.55
C VAL A 108 1.17 -1.12 5.89
N CYS A 109 1.24 -2.28 6.53
CA CYS A 109 1.94 -3.46 6.05
C CYS A 109 0.97 -4.60 5.84
N LEU A 110 1.11 -5.34 4.74
CA LEU A 110 0.32 -6.54 4.49
C LEU A 110 1.14 -7.65 3.86
N ARG A 111 0.70 -8.88 4.09
CA ARG A 111 1.18 -10.09 3.42
C ARG A 111 -0.02 -10.84 2.84
N ILE A 112 0.01 -11.13 1.55
CA ILE A 112 -1.04 -11.81 0.81
C ILE A 112 -0.53 -13.15 0.27
N ASP A 113 -1.36 -14.18 0.43
CA ASP A 113 -1.24 -15.44 -0.29
C ASP A 113 -2.16 -15.40 -1.52
N PRO A 114 -1.61 -15.27 -2.73
CA PRO A 114 -2.44 -15.20 -3.94
C PRO A 114 -3.18 -16.50 -4.27
N GLN A 115 -2.76 -17.61 -3.71
CA GLN A 115 -3.39 -18.93 -3.97
C GLN A 115 -4.66 -19.10 -3.13
N SER A 116 -4.60 -18.79 -1.85
CA SER A 116 -5.76 -18.90 -0.94
C SER A 116 -6.62 -17.63 -0.96
N GLY A 117 -6.02 -16.46 -1.22
CA GLY A 117 -6.64 -15.15 -1.07
C GLY A 117 -6.54 -14.61 0.36
N SER A 118 -5.81 -15.32 1.25
CA SER A 118 -5.64 -14.86 2.63
C SER A 118 -4.70 -13.66 2.71
N VAL A 119 -5.08 -12.65 3.47
CA VAL A 119 -4.31 -11.42 3.69
C VAL A 119 -4.19 -11.16 5.17
N ASN A 120 -2.97 -10.97 5.65
CA ASN A 120 -2.70 -10.42 6.98
C ASN A 120 -2.31 -8.95 6.84
N VAL A 121 -2.83 -8.10 7.70
CA VAL A 121 -2.63 -6.64 7.67
C VAL A 121 -2.33 -6.13 9.07
N ALA A 122 -1.37 -5.21 9.17
CA ALA A 122 -1.12 -4.40 10.37
C ALA A 122 -1.00 -2.93 9.98
N SER A 123 -1.41 -2.02 10.86
CA SER A 123 -1.38 -0.58 10.62
C SER A 123 -0.75 0.17 11.79
N ALA A 124 0.05 1.18 11.46
CA ALA A 124 0.69 2.13 12.36
C ALA A 124 0.18 3.55 12.04
N GLY A 125 -1.05 3.86 12.49
CA GLY A 125 -1.67 5.18 12.28
C GLY A 125 -2.00 5.53 10.82
N HIS A 126 -2.00 4.55 9.90
CA HIS A 126 -2.22 4.79 8.48
C HIS A 126 -3.67 4.51 8.06
N LEU A 127 -4.09 5.17 6.94
CA LEU A 127 -5.39 4.97 6.33
C LEU A 127 -5.58 3.55 5.79
N GLY A 128 -6.82 3.03 5.88
CA GLY A 128 -7.25 1.79 5.26
C GLY A 128 -6.56 0.54 5.80
N PRO A 129 -6.37 -0.50 5.01
CA PRO A 129 -6.58 -0.64 3.56
C PRO A 129 -8.04 -0.61 3.12
N PHE A 130 -8.24 -0.39 1.83
CA PHE A 130 -9.54 -0.45 1.19
C PHE A 130 -9.66 -1.72 0.37
N ILE A 131 -10.86 -2.31 0.39
CA ILE A 131 -11.16 -3.52 -0.38
C ILE A 131 -12.16 -3.16 -1.47
N LYS A 132 -11.79 -3.44 -2.73
CA LYS A 132 -12.72 -3.40 -3.84
C LYS A 132 -13.07 -4.83 -4.23
N ARG A 133 -14.34 -5.20 -4.05
CA ARG A 133 -14.85 -6.52 -4.42
C ARG A 133 -15.06 -6.63 -5.94
N ALA A 134 -15.00 -7.85 -6.44
CA ALA A 134 -15.32 -8.15 -7.84
C ALA A 134 -16.76 -7.77 -8.21
N SER A 135 -17.69 -7.76 -7.25
CA SER A 135 -19.07 -7.26 -7.40
C SER A 135 -19.15 -5.77 -7.76
N GLY A 136 -18.09 -5.01 -7.47
CA GLY A 136 -18.05 -3.55 -7.59
C GLY A 136 -18.12 -2.83 -6.25
N ASP A 137 -18.52 -3.51 -5.18
CA ASP A 137 -18.58 -2.92 -3.83
C ASP A 137 -17.19 -2.51 -3.36
N ALA A 138 -17.13 -1.39 -2.62
CA ALA A 138 -15.90 -0.92 -2.00
C ALA A 138 -16.14 -0.61 -0.53
N GLN A 139 -15.19 -1.02 0.33
CA GLN A 139 -15.24 -0.78 1.76
C GLN A 139 -13.84 -0.56 2.33
N GLU A 140 -13.75 0.16 3.43
CA GLU A 140 -12.56 0.18 4.24
C GLU A 140 -12.49 -1.07 5.11
N LEU A 141 -11.30 -1.65 5.23
CA LEU A 141 -11.03 -2.68 6.20
C LEU A 141 -10.69 -2.00 7.54
N LEU A 142 -11.60 -2.07 8.49
CA LEU A 142 -11.35 -1.58 9.84
C LEU A 142 -10.35 -2.53 10.53
N THR A 143 -9.12 -2.08 10.69
CA THR A 143 -8.07 -2.79 11.40
C THR A 143 -7.75 -2.07 12.70
N PRO A 144 -7.46 -2.78 13.80
CA PRO A 144 -6.81 -2.15 14.94
C PRO A 144 -5.52 -1.48 14.46
N THR A 145 -5.32 -0.23 14.84
CA THR A 145 -4.10 0.50 14.48
C THR A 145 -3.26 0.78 15.72
N GLY A 146 -1.96 0.55 15.63
CA GLY A 146 -1.00 1.07 16.60
C GLY A 146 -0.72 2.56 16.40
N ALA A 147 0.07 3.15 17.28
CA ALA A 147 0.60 4.50 17.10
C ALA A 147 1.45 4.57 15.81
N ALA A 148 1.61 5.76 15.23
CA ALA A 148 2.58 5.96 14.17
C ALA A 148 3.98 5.53 14.62
N LEU A 149 4.80 5.03 13.70
CA LEU A 149 6.16 4.58 13.99
C LEU A 149 7.01 5.76 14.46
N GLY A 150 7.86 5.54 15.44
CA GLY A 150 8.78 6.54 15.97
C GLY A 150 8.22 7.35 17.16
N ILE A 151 6.94 7.19 17.53
CA ILE A 151 6.34 7.94 18.63
C ILE A 151 6.83 7.45 20.00
N MET A 152 6.89 6.13 20.20
CA MET A 152 7.35 5.52 21.45
C MET A 152 7.91 4.11 21.22
N PRO A 153 8.88 3.66 22.04
CA PRO A 153 9.45 2.34 21.88
C PRO A 153 8.49 1.21 22.30
N GLY A 154 8.77 0.00 21.86
CA GLY A 154 8.12 -1.23 22.33
C GLY A 154 6.63 -1.31 21.95
N GLN A 155 6.23 -0.72 20.81
CA GLN A 155 4.86 -0.78 20.33
C GLN A 155 4.57 -2.12 19.67
N ASP A 156 3.37 -2.65 19.97
CA ASP A 156 2.80 -3.80 19.28
C ASP A 156 1.82 -3.32 18.19
N TYR A 157 1.86 -4.01 17.05
CA TYR A 157 0.97 -3.74 15.92
C TYR A 157 0.12 -4.98 15.63
N PRO A 158 -1.11 -5.02 16.17
CA PRO A 158 -1.98 -6.19 16.00
C PRO A 158 -2.34 -6.41 14.54
N GLU A 159 -2.44 -7.68 14.17
CA GLU A 159 -2.79 -8.07 12.81
C GLU A 159 -4.28 -8.37 12.67
N THR A 160 -4.83 -7.98 11.54
CA THR A 160 -6.15 -8.40 11.08
C THR A 160 -5.98 -9.34 9.89
N ARG A 161 -6.68 -10.47 9.94
CA ARG A 161 -6.77 -11.39 8.81
C ARG A 161 -8.08 -11.22 8.09
N LEU A 162 -8.02 -11.21 6.76
CA LEU A 162 -9.18 -11.26 5.88
C LEU A 162 -8.93 -12.25 4.73
N ASP A 163 -10.01 -12.73 4.12
CA ASP A 163 -9.93 -13.52 2.92
C ASP A 163 -10.55 -12.74 1.75
N LEU A 164 -9.84 -12.75 0.62
CA LEU A 164 -10.27 -12.15 -0.63
C LEU A 164 -10.75 -13.23 -1.58
N ASP A 165 -11.78 -12.92 -2.34
CA ASP A 165 -12.22 -13.73 -3.46
C ASP A 165 -11.43 -13.41 -4.73
N ALA A 166 -11.55 -14.26 -5.75
CA ALA A 166 -10.98 -14.01 -7.06
C ALA A 166 -11.47 -12.66 -7.62
N GLU A 167 -10.58 -11.92 -8.25
CA GLU A 167 -10.83 -10.58 -8.82
C GLU A 167 -11.02 -9.47 -7.78
N ASP A 168 -11.02 -9.75 -6.48
CA ASP A 168 -10.98 -8.72 -5.45
C ASP A 168 -9.64 -7.99 -5.47
N SER A 169 -9.64 -6.76 -4.98
CA SER A 169 -8.43 -5.93 -4.90
C SER A 169 -8.27 -5.33 -3.51
N VAL A 170 -7.04 -5.33 -3.00
CA VAL A 170 -6.62 -4.48 -1.89
C VAL A 170 -6.04 -3.18 -2.45
N VAL A 171 -6.46 -2.06 -1.92
CA VAL A 171 -6.03 -0.73 -2.33
C VAL A 171 -5.46 0.00 -1.12
N LEU A 172 -4.21 0.41 -1.22
CA LEU A 172 -3.52 1.23 -0.24
C LEU A 172 -3.36 2.63 -0.82
N VAL A 173 -3.58 3.65 -0.01
CA VAL A 173 -3.44 5.05 -0.41
C VAL A 173 -2.84 5.88 0.71
N THR A 174 -2.10 6.91 0.38
CA THR A 174 -1.70 7.95 1.34
C THR A 174 -2.76 9.05 1.40
N ASP A 175 -2.68 9.91 2.41
CA ASP A 175 -3.67 10.97 2.67
C ASP A 175 -3.76 11.99 1.52
N GLY A 176 -2.71 12.20 0.74
CA GLY A 176 -2.75 13.00 -0.48
C GLY A 176 -3.79 12.55 -1.51
N ILE A 177 -4.33 11.33 -1.38
CA ILE A 177 -5.48 10.87 -2.18
C ILE A 177 -6.80 11.33 -1.57
N THR A 178 -6.94 11.28 -0.26
CA THR A 178 -8.19 11.67 0.44
C THR A 178 -8.26 13.16 0.72
N ASP A 179 -7.12 13.81 0.95
CA ASP A 179 -6.98 15.24 1.15
C ASP A 179 -5.91 15.87 0.23
N PRO A 180 -6.12 15.90 -1.09
CA PRO A 180 -5.13 16.38 -2.05
C PRO A 180 -4.75 17.85 -1.88
N LEU A 181 -5.52 18.63 -1.14
CA LEU A 181 -5.27 20.06 -0.91
C LEU A 181 -4.70 20.35 0.47
N GLY A 182 -4.63 19.36 1.38
CA GLY A 182 -4.21 19.53 2.77
C GLY A 182 -5.12 20.48 3.54
N THR A 183 -6.39 20.48 3.19
CA THR A 183 -7.41 21.29 3.87
C THR A 183 -8.51 20.37 4.34
N ALA A 184 -8.99 20.53 5.56
CA ALA A 184 -10.11 19.75 6.10
C ALA A 184 -11.39 19.83 5.27
N SER A 185 -11.37 20.56 4.18
CA SER A 185 -12.48 20.76 3.22
C SER A 185 -12.30 19.99 1.91
N SER A 186 -11.46 18.96 1.88
CA SER A 186 -11.27 18.18 0.65
C SER A 186 -12.60 17.56 0.20
N PRO A 187 -12.99 17.77 -1.07
CA PRO A 187 -14.27 17.26 -1.57
C PRO A 187 -14.29 15.73 -1.73
N LEU A 188 -13.11 15.07 -1.76
CA LEU A 188 -13.07 13.63 -1.90
C LEU A 188 -13.31 12.93 -0.56
N GLY A 189 -12.46 13.16 0.44
CA GLY A 189 -12.52 12.45 1.71
C GLY A 189 -12.56 10.93 1.54
N GLN A 190 -12.77 10.23 2.62
CA GLN A 190 -12.89 8.77 2.60
C GLN A 190 -14.14 8.27 1.85
N ALA A 191 -15.27 8.95 2.04
CA ALA A 191 -16.52 8.59 1.35
C ALA A 191 -16.40 8.75 -0.17
N GLY A 192 -15.77 9.81 -0.63
CA GLY A 192 -15.51 10.03 -2.05
C GLY A 192 -14.54 9.01 -2.63
N LEU A 193 -13.49 8.63 -1.89
CA LEU A 193 -12.58 7.55 -2.25
C LEU A 193 -13.33 6.23 -2.46
N LEU A 194 -14.19 5.83 -1.53
CA LEU A 194 -14.99 4.60 -1.65
C LEU A 194 -15.92 4.65 -2.85
N ALA A 195 -16.57 5.80 -3.10
CA ALA A 195 -17.43 5.98 -4.26
C ALA A 195 -16.65 5.85 -5.60
N GLU A 196 -15.44 6.41 -5.68
CA GLU A 196 -14.59 6.27 -6.86
C GLU A 196 -14.05 4.83 -7.02
N LEU A 197 -13.69 4.16 -5.94
CA LEU A 197 -13.33 2.76 -5.96
C LEU A 197 -14.46 1.90 -6.51
N ALA A 198 -15.69 2.11 -6.05
CA ALA A 198 -16.85 1.36 -6.53
C ALA A 198 -17.07 1.56 -8.04
N ARG A 199 -16.89 2.78 -8.56
CA ARG A 199 -17.08 3.11 -9.99
C ARG A 199 -15.90 2.70 -10.88
N ALA A 200 -14.70 2.55 -10.32
CA ALA A 200 -13.50 2.24 -11.10
C ALA A 200 -13.62 0.90 -11.83
N ARG A 201 -13.11 0.83 -13.06
CA ARG A 201 -12.99 -0.44 -13.79
C ARG A 201 -12.10 -1.40 -12.99
N PRO A 202 -12.35 -2.72 -13.06
CA PRO A 202 -11.73 -3.69 -12.15
C PRO A 202 -10.25 -3.98 -12.41
N ALA A 203 -9.63 -3.46 -13.47
CA ALA A 203 -8.19 -3.61 -13.69
C ALA A 203 -7.39 -2.75 -12.69
N ALA A 204 -6.30 -3.27 -12.14
CA ALA A 204 -5.48 -2.59 -11.15
C ALA A 204 -5.02 -1.19 -11.64
N GLU A 205 -4.56 -1.10 -12.89
CA GLU A 205 -4.16 0.17 -13.51
C GLU A 205 -5.33 1.15 -13.63
N SER A 206 -6.53 0.65 -13.91
CA SER A 206 -7.73 1.49 -14.02
C SER A 206 -8.14 2.07 -12.68
N ILE A 207 -8.00 1.30 -11.59
CA ILE A 207 -8.24 1.75 -10.22
C ILE A 207 -7.26 2.88 -9.88
N CYS A 208 -5.95 2.65 -10.06
CA CYS A 208 -4.92 3.66 -9.83
C CYS A 208 -5.20 4.95 -10.63
N ALA A 209 -5.50 4.80 -11.92
CA ALA A 209 -5.76 5.95 -12.80
C ALA A 209 -7.02 6.73 -12.39
N ALA A 210 -8.07 6.06 -11.92
CA ALA A 210 -9.29 6.70 -11.45
C ALA A 210 -9.00 7.56 -10.20
N LEU A 211 -8.33 7.01 -9.20
CA LEU A 211 -8.01 7.69 -7.95
C LEU A 211 -7.13 8.93 -8.18
N ILE A 212 -6.04 8.80 -8.93
CA ILE A 212 -5.16 9.95 -9.22
C ILE A 212 -5.90 11.03 -10.01
N ARG A 213 -6.79 10.66 -10.93
CA ARG A 213 -7.54 11.65 -11.74
C ARG A 213 -8.46 12.51 -10.90
N VAL A 214 -9.17 11.92 -9.93
CA VAL A 214 -10.16 12.67 -9.13
C VAL A 214 -9.50 13.53 -8.05
N THR A 215 -8.23 13.27 -7.73
CA THR A 215 -7.46 14.04 -6.75
C THR A 215 -6.68 15.20 -7.37
N THR A 216 -6.70 15.37 -8.69
CA THR A 216 -5.99 16.48 -9.36
C THR A 216 -6.78 17.79 -9.23
N PRO A 217 -6.17 18.92 -8.81
CA PRO A 217 -4.73 19.14 -8.56
C PRO A 217 -4.27 18.62 -7.20
N ILE A 218 -3.10 17.98 -7.17
CA ILE A 218 -2.48 17.44 -5.95
C ILE A 218 -1.41 18.43 -5.48
N LYS A 219 -1.46 18.84 -4.20
CA LYS A 219 -0.47 19.74 -3.59
C LYS A 219 0.56 18.99 -2.75
N HIS A 220 0.21 17.82 -2.23
CA HIS A 220 1.05 16.95 -1.42
C HIS A 220 1.45 15.69 -2.19
N ASP A 221 2.31 14.87 -1.60
CA ASP A 221 2.58 13.55 -2.14
C ASP A 221 1.30 12.71 -2.09
N ALA A 222 1.08 11.92 -3.11
CA ALA A 222 -0.09 11.07 -3.21
C ALA A 222 0.29 9.74 -3.85
N THR A 223 0.10 8.67 -3.15
CA THR A 223 0.49 7.33 -3.57
C THR A 223 -0.70 6.38 -3.54
N VAL A 224 -0.82 5.57 -4.59
CA VAL A 224 -1.79 4.49 -4.70
C VAL A 224 -1.07 3.19 -5.02
N VAL A 225 -1.36 2.15 -4.26
CA VAL A 225 -0.91 0.77 -4.52
C VAL A 225 -2.13 -0.12 -4.61
N VAL A 226 -2.25 -0.87 -5.69
CA VAL A 226 -3.35 -1.82 -5.92
C VAL A 226 -2.78 -3.21 -6.13
N LEU A 227 -3.26 -4.17 -5.32
CA LEU A 227 -2.96 -5.59 -5.45
C LEU A 227 -4.28 -6.33 -5.74
N LYS A 228 -4.39 -6.87 -6.93
CA LYS A 228 -5.61 -7.55 -7.40
C LYS A 228 -5.37 -9.05 -7.55
N LEU A 229 -6.24 -9.85 -6.95
CA LEU A 229 -6.23 -11.30 -7.16
C LEU A 229 -6.62 -11.65 -8.60
N PRO A 230 -5.98 -12.66 -9.20
CA PRO A 230 -6.33 -13.14 -10.52
C PRO A 230 -7.68 -13.88 -10.52
N ARG A 231 -8.23 -14.08 -11.71
CA ARG A 231 -9.30 -15.06 -11.90
C ARG A 231 -8.77 -16.44 -11.51
N ARG A 232 -9.43 -17.13 -10.58
CA ARG A 232 -9.09 -18.51 -10.30
C ARG A 232 -9.44 -19.33 -11.54
N HIS A 233 -8.43 -19.87 -12.23
CA HIS A 233 -8.68 -20.93 -13.19
C HIS A 233 -9.25 -22.12 -12.41
N ARG A 234 -10.49 -22.51 -12.70
CA ARG A 234 -11.05 -23.79 -12.21
C ARG A 234 -10.04 -24.88 -12.59
N ARG A 235 -9.34 -25.45 -11.63
CA ARG A 235 -8.66 -26.73 -11.86
C ARG A 235 -9.75 -27.70 -12.29
N VAL A 236 -9.79 -28.07 -13.57
CA VAL A 236 -10.58 -29.19 -14.04
C VAL A 236 -9.93 -30.40 -13.40
N THR A 237 -10.55 -30.91 -12.36
CA THR A 237 -10.15 -32.22 -11.78
C THR A 237 -10.30 -33.23 -12.89
N PRO A 238 -9.23 -33.96 -13.32
CA PRO A 238 -9.38 -34.95 -14.33
C PRO A 238 -10.36 -36.03 -13.81
N VAL A 239 -11.44 -36.23 -14.53
CA VAL A 239 -12.39 -37.29 -14.26
C VAL A 239 -11.60 -38.61 -14.37
N ARG A 240 -11.38 -39.26 -13.22
CA ARG A 240 -10.85 -40.64 -13.23
C ARG A 240 -11.87 -41.53 -13.96
N THR A 241 -11.61 -41.82 -15.20
CA THR A 241 -12.29 -42.91 -15.91
C THR A 241 -11.98 -44.20 -15.17
N ALA A 242 -12.97 -44.73 -14.47
CA ALA A 242 -12.89 -46.06 -13.88
C ALA A 242 -12.88 -47.07 -15.03
N THR A 243 -11.72 -47.64 -15.29
CA THR A 243 -11.59 -48.80 -16.18
C THR A 243 -12.23 -50.00 -15.46
N LYS A 244 -13.41 -50.38 -15.91
CA LYS A 244 -14.01 -51.66 -15.50
C LYS A 244 -13.14 -52.80 -16.08
N ARG A 245 -12.65 -53.66 -15.22
CA ARG A 245 -12.20 -55.01 -15.55
C ARG A 245 -13.37 -55.99 -15.49
#